data_8d35cbcbc68f30419e055e1fab2e19b3
#
_entry.id   8d35cbcbc68f30419e055e1fab2e19b3
#
_cell.length_a   1.000
_cell.length_b   1.000
_cell.length_c   1.000
_cell.angle_alpha   90.00
_cell.angle_beta   90.00
_cell.angle_gamma   90.00
#
_symmetry.space_group_name_H-M   'P 1'
#
loop_
_entity.id
_entity.type
_entity.pdbx_description
1 polymer ?
#
loop_
_entity_poly.entity_id
_entity_poly.type
_entity_poly.pdbx_seq_one_letter_code
_entity_poly.pdbx_strand_id
1 'polypeptide(L)'
;MSKTYLITLTPIDKFFFGGEITFTRDFKNKDKESRALSDEEKDLRKFDEEFSSYVVRSNLFPQQTSLLGMLRFLLLSNSGEKIFKNNKIQDADGAKGLIGEKSFQIEPNDFGEMDFGKIKNLSPCFLRRKTTGDWENIFYAPFDKDLNVKFEKGNILLDVGKSQVPDISYKEPKNGSEVTFNQKDGIESLYFGNNSILKEKDIFLEDTRIGIDRNFEGKTQDGAFYKQISYRLTNKRKISKDKYEDHKLQFALKVEVDDDCTLPQKSIVSIGGDNSQFSLESKHIENTKPDELFPVITGELFCSGKVVLISDAFIDEVDLSNCMFAINDTVPFRFLKSDLTTQDYYKFSGKSKLLRSEKKFLYTRGSVFYFETEEQITAFEKALKAKSRLYQIGYNYYKTIKQ
;
A
#
# COMPACT_ATOMS: atom_id res chain seq x y z
N MET A 1 25.17 -16.64 5.61
CA MET A 1 25.20 -15.17 5.73
C MET A 1 24.28 -14.58 4.68
N SER A 2 23.91 -13.32 4.77
CA SER A 2 23.01 -12.67 3.80
C SER A 2 23.56 -11.28 3.45
N LYS A 3 23.17 -10.77 2.26
CA LYS A 3 23.49 -9.41 1.81
C LYS A 3 22.24 -8.55 1.83
N THR A 4 22.39 -7.29 2.20
CA THR A 4 21.27 -6.33 2.18
C THR A 4 21.48 -5.29 1.08
N TYR A 5 20.44 -5.07 0.29
CA TYR A 5 20.40 -4.04 -0.74
C TYR A 5 19.35 -2.99 -0.40
N LEU A 6 19.70 -1.73 -0.57
CA LEU A 6 18.73 -0.65 -0.70
C LEU A 6 18.34 -0.57 -2.18
N ILE A 7 17.08 -0.85 -2.47
CA ILE A 7 16.51 -0.68 -3.80
C ILE A 7 15.73 0.61 -3.83
N THR A 8 15.93 1.39 -4.88
CA THR A 8 15.18 2.60 -5.15
C THR A 8 14.48 2.47 -6.49
N LEU A 9 13.25 2.98 -6.57
CA LEU A 9 12.37 2.90 -7.72
C LEU A 9 11.88 4.30 -8.06
N THR A 10 12.35 4.82 -9.19
CA THR A 10 11.92 6.12 -9.70
C THR A 10 10.95 5.90 -10.86
N PRO A 11 9.69 6.35 -10.76
CA PRO A 11 8.76 6.26 -11.88
C PRO A 11 9.32 6.96 -13.12
N ILE A 12 9.26 6.31 -14.28
CA ILE A 12 9.68 6.92 -15.55
C ILE A 12 8.62 7.90 -16.03
N ASP A 13 7.35 7.55 -15.80
CA ASP A 13 6.19 8.40 -16.08
C ASP A 13 5.17 8.23 -14.94
N LYS A 14 3.90 8.28 -15.24
CA LYS A 14 2.83 7.97 -14.30
C LYS A 14 2.80 6.48 -13.96
N PHE A 15 2.25 6.18 -12.81
CA PHE A 15 2.11 4.80 -12.35
C PHE A 15 0.68 4.49 -11.88
N PHE A 16 0.35 3.21 -11.98
CA PHE A 16 -0.92 2.66 -11.55
C PHE A 16 -0.68 1.35 -10.80
N PHE A 17 -0.80 1.36 -9.48
CA PHE A 17 -0.57 0.18 -8.63
C PHE A 17 -1.81 -0.69 -8.43
N GLY A 18 -2.85 -0.48 -9.22
CA GLY A 18 -4.15 -1.08 -8.97
C GLY A 18 -4.91 -0.31 -7.89
N GLY A 19 -6.12 -0.70 -7.66
CA GLY A 19 -6.98 -0.07 -6.67
C GLY A 19 -8.39 -0.63 -6.74
N GLU A 20 -9.28 -0.09 -5.93
CA GLU A 20 -10.68 -0.45 -5.99
C GLU A 20 -11.38 0.20 -7.19
N ILE A 21 -12.31 -0.57 -7.75
CA ILE A 21 -13.24 -0.06 -8.75
C ILE A 21 -14.47 0.44 -7.99
N THR A 22 -14.75 1.72 -8.16
CA THR A 22 -15.97 2.34 -7.64
C THR A 22 -16.92 2.65 -8.79
N PHE A 23 -18.17 2.26 -8.64
CA PHE A 23 -19.20 2.55 -9.62
C PHE A 23 -19.88 3.86 -9.26
N THR A 24 -20.11 4.69 -10.25
CA THR A 24 -20.89 5.94 -10.10
C THR A 24 -22.32 5.67 -10.49
N ARG A 25 -23.24 5.93 -9.57
CA ARG A 25 -24.66 5.82 -9.85
C ARG A 25 -25.11 7.00 -10.73
N ASP A 26 -25.68 6.73 -11.89
CA ASP A 26 -26.27 7.77 -12.70
C ASP A 26 -27.69 8.09 -12.22
N PHE A 27 -27.84 9.22 -11.54
CA PHE A 27 -29.14 9.64 -10.96
C PHE A 27 -30.11 10.26 -12.00
N LYS A 28 -29.71 10.39 -13.27
CA LYS A 28 -30.49 11.15 -14.26
C LYS A 28 -31.68 10.41 -14.86
N ASN A 29 -31.78 9.10 -14.72
CA ASN A 29 -32.84 8.31 -15.39
C ASN A 29 -33.96 7.80 -14.48
N LYS A 30 -34.13 8.34 -13.27
CA LYS A 30 -35.14 7.85 -12.31
C LYS A 30 -36.60 8.07 -12.72
N ASP A 31 -36.89 8.90 -13.69
CA ASP A 31 -38.29 9.39 -13.86
C ASP A 31 -39.07 8.83 -15.05
N LYS A 32 -38.49 7.96 -15.88
CA LYS A 32 -39.16 7.63 -17.16
C LYS A 32 -39.71 6.23 -17.39
N GLU A 33 -39.33 5.20 -16.61
CA GLU A 33 -39.70 3.80 -16.99
C GLU A 33 -40.30 2.89 -15.89
N SER A 34 -40.86 3.42 -14.83
CA SER A 34 -41.20 2.61 -13.63
C SER A 34 -42.56 1.88 -13.67
N ARG A 35 -43.24 1.74 -14.80
CA ARG A 35 -44.66 1.26 -14.78
C ARG A 35 -44.98 -0.12 -15.37
N ALA A 36 -44.05 -0.88 -15.92
CA ALA A 36 -44.40 -2.08 -16.69
C ALA A 36 -43.61 -3.39 -16.40
N LEU A 37 -42.69 -3.41 -15.46
CA LEU A 37 -41.84 -4.59 -15.23
C LEU A 37 -42.12 -5.25 -13.90
N SER A 38 -41.91 -6.59 -13.80
CA SER A 38 -41.97 -7.32 -12.54
C SER A 38 -40.89 -6.81 -11.57
N ASP A 39 -41.08 -7.02 -10.26
CA ASP A 39 -40.12 -6.49 -9.27
C ASP A 39 -38.75 -7.16 -9.39
N GLU A 40 -38.68 -8.43 -9.80
CA GLU A 40 -37.43 -9.12 -10.08
C GLU A 40 -36.73 -8.63 -11.35
N GLU A 41 -37.49 -8.35 -12.42
CA GLU A 41 -36.94 -7.78 -13.64
C GLU A 41 -36.51 -6.31 -13.45
N LYS A 42 -37.23 -5.57 -12.59
CA LYS A 42 -36.85 -4.23 -12.18
C LYS A 42 -35.54 -4.21 -11.41
N ASP A 43 -35.32 -5.20 -10.54
CA ASP A 43 -34.09 -5.28 -9.74
C ASP A 43 -32.88 -5.72 -10.59
N LEU A 44 -33.05 -6.64 -11.53
CA LEU A 44 -32.02 -7.02 -12.48
C LEU A 44 -31.65 -5.88 -13.45
N ARG A 45 -32.66 -5.21 -14.02
CA ARG A 45 -32.42 -4.03 -14.88
C ARG A 45 -31.85 -2.83 -14.11
N LYS A 46 -32.29 -2.59 -12.88
CA LYS A 46 -31.69 -1.58 -12.01
C LYS A 46 -30.20 -1.83 -11.76
N PHE A 47 -29.80 -3.09 -11.66
CA PHE A 47 -28.40 -3.45 -11.48
C PHE A 47 -27.57 -3.15 -12.75
N ASP A 48 -28.12 -3.39 -13.93
CA ASP A 48 -27.44 -3.16 -15.21
C ASP A 48 -27.48 -1.68 -15.65
N GLU A 49 -28.56 -0.95 -15.36
CA GLU A 49 -28.75 0.45 -15.75
C GLU A 49 -28.19 1.47 -14.76
N GLU A 50 -27.96 1.06 -13.49
CA GLU A 50 -27.43 1.93 -12.44
C GLU A 50 -25.91 2.17 -12.54
N PHE A 51 -25.18 1.42 -13.36
CA PHE A 51 -23.71 1.49 -13.46
C PHE A 51 -23.22 1.89 -14.86
N SER A 52 -23.55 3.11 -15.28
CA SER A 52 -23.10 3.63 -16.58
C SER A 52 -21.61 4.02 -16.62
N SER A 53 -20.96 4.13 -15.46
CA SER A 53 -19.55 4.49 -15.39
C SER A 53 -18.86 3.91 -14.15
N TYR A 54 -17.57 3.63 -14.27
CA TYR A 54 -16.76 3.24 -13.13
C TYR A 54 -15.50 4.10 -12.98
N VAL A 55 -15.05 4.25 -11.75
CA VAL A 55 -13.83 4.97 -11.40
C VAL A 55 -12.85 3.97 -10.80
N VAL A 56 -11.66 3.93 -11.36
CA VAL A 56 -10.54 3.14 -10.82
C VAL A 56 -9.46 4.09 -10.37
N ARG A 57 -9.14 4.09 -9.09
CA ARG A 57 -8.08 4.90 -8.50
C ARG A 57 -6.89 4.02 -8.14
N SER A 58 -5.69 4.41 -8.54
CA SER A 58 -4.46 3.73 -8.13
C SER A 58 -4.24 3.86 -6.63
N ASN A 59 -3.69 2.81 -6.01
CA ASN A 59 -3.05 2.95 -4.71
C ASN A 59 -1.81 3.86 -4.82
N LEU A 60 -1.48 4.56 -3.74
CA LEU A 60 -0.31 5.45 -3.68
C LEU A 60 1.01 4.67 -3.57
N PHE A 61 0.96 3.50 -2.93
CA PHE A 61 2.11 2.61 -2.76
C PHE A 61 1.86 1.27 -3.45
N PRO A 62 2.91 0.65 -4.00
CA PRO A 62 2.81 -0.71 -4.51
C PRO A 62 2.55 -1.69 -3.37
N GLN A 63 1.74 -2.71 -3.62
CA GLN A 63 1.61 -3.82 -2.68
C GLN A 63 2.95 -4.55 -2.54
N GLN A 64 3.28 -5.00 -1.33
CA GLN A 64 4.50 -5.74 -1.06
C GLN A 64 4.61 -7.02 -1.88
N THR A 65 3.46 -7.67 -2.14
CA THR A 65 3.39 -8.83 -3.04
C THR A 65 3.79 -8.50 -4.49
N SER A 66 3.49 -7.29 -4.95
CA SER A 66 3.91 -6.81 -6.28
C SER A 66 5.41 -6.53 -6.33
N LEU A 67 5.98 -5.98 -5.25
CA LEU A 67 7.42 -5.78 -5.12
C LEU A 67 8.18 -7.12 -5.08
N LEU A 68 7.67 -8.09 -4.32
CA LEU A 68 8.21 -9.45 -4.34
C LEU A 68 8.15 -10.05 -5.75
N GLY A 69 7.02 -9.91 -6.45
CA GLY A 69 6.86 -10.37 -7.82
C GLY A 69 7.85 -9.74 -8.80
N MET A 70 8.06 -8.42 -8.68
CA MET A 70 9.07 -7.67 -9.46
C MET A 70 10.49 -8.21 -9.21
N LEU A 71 10.86 -8.42 -7.94
CA LEU A 71 12.19 -8.94 -7.59
C LEU A 71 12.41 -10.37 -8.11
N ARG A 72 11.41 -11.23 -7.98
CA ARG A 72 11.45 -12.59 -8.53
C ARG A 72 11.65 -12.56 -10.04
N PHE A 73 10.92 -11.70 -10.74
CA PHE A 73 11.08 -11.52 -12.18
C PHE A 73 12.47 -10.98 -12.54
N LEU A 74 12.99 -10.04 -11.76
CA LEU A 74 14.34 -9.47 -11.93
C LEU A 74 15.41 -10.56 -11.79
N LEU A 75 15.32 -11.43 -10.80
CA LEU A 75 16.25 -12.55 -10.62
C LEU A 75 16.18 -13.53 -11.78
N LEU A 76 14.98 -13.91 -12.23
CA LEU A 76 14.81 -14.77 -13.40
C LEU A 76 15.41 -14.16 -14.67
N SER A 77 15.11 -12.88 -14.91
CA SER A 77 15.60 -12.19 -16.12
C SER A 77 17.13 -12.08 -16.18
N ASN A 78 17.80 -12.16 -15.04
CA ASN A 78 19.27 -12.12 -14.93
C ASN A 78 19.92 -13.51 -14.78
N SER A 79 19.13 -14.60 -14.75
CA SER A 79 19.65 -15.97 -14.52
C SER A 79 20.24 -16.64 -15.76
N GLY A 80 20.10 -16.03 -16.92
CA GLY A 80 20.54 -16.59 -18.20
C GLY A 80 19.50 -17.50 -18.88
N GLU A 81 19.71 -17.71 -20.18
CA GLU A 81 18.74 -18.38 -21.06
C GLU A 81 18.44 -19.84 -20.71
N LYS A 82 19.31 -20.50 -19.97
CA LYS A 82 19.09 -21.88 -19.52
C LYS A 82 17.93 -21.98 -18.53
N ILE A 83 17.78 -21.00 -17.65
CA ILE A 83 16.72 -20.98 -16.62
C ILE A 83 15.51 -20.20 -17.12
N PHE A 84 15.72 -19.04 -17.76
CA PHE A 84 14.63 -18.17 -18.19
C PHE A 84 14.89 -17.57 -19.57
N LYS A 85 13.98 -17.83 -20.52
CA LYS A 85 14.08 -17.35 -21.89
C LYS A 85 12.71 -16.98 -22.45
N ASN A 86 12.61 -15.84 -23.15
CA ASN A 86 11.37 -15.37 -23.77
C ASN A 86 10.19 -15.31 -22.77
N ASN A 87 10.43 -14.79 -21.57
CA ASN A 87 9.46 -14.71 -20.47
C ASN A 87 8.89 -16.10 -20.05
N LYS A 88 9.66 -17.17 -20.21
CA LYS A 88 9.28 -18.52 -19.81
C LYS A 88 10.40 -19.19 -19.04
N ILE A 89 10.04 -19.91 -18.00
CA ILE A 89 10.96 -20.78 -17.27
C ILE A 89 11.29 -21.98 -18.15
N GLN A 90 12.58 -22.24 -18.36
CA GLN A 90 13.09 -23.37 -19.10
C GLN A 90 13.52 -24.51 -18.18
N ASP A 91 14.02 -24.16 -17.01
CA ASP A 91 14.47 -25.06 -15.95
C ASP A 91 13.73 -24.71 -14.64
N ALA A 92 12.83 -25.60 -14.24
CA ALA A 92 11.99 -25.40 -13.05
C ALA A 92 12.81 -25.49 -11.74
N ASP A 93 13.79 -26.40 -11.67
CA ASP A 93 14.62 -26.59 -10.49
C ASP A 93 15.55 -25.39 -10.28
N GLY A 94 16.19 -24.93 -11.35
CA GLY A 94 16.99 -23.72 -11.33
C GLY A 94 16.16 -22.48 -10.94
N ALA A 95 14.96 -22.35 -11.47
CA ALA A 95 14.05 -21.28 -11.12
C ALA A 95 13.59 -21.37 -9.65
N LYS A 96 13.27 -22.58 -9.15
CA LYS A 96 12.91 -22.82 -7.74
C LYS A 96 14.01 -22.36 -6.79
N GLY A 97 15.26 -22.65 -7.11
CA GLY A 97 16.41 -22.20 -6.33
C GLY A 97 16.57 -20.68 -6.27
N LEU A 98 16.13 -19.98 -7.34
CA LEU A 98 16.22 -18.52 -7.42
C LEU A 98 15.07 -17.79 -6.74
N ILE A 99 13.84 -18.26 -6.91
CA ILE A 99 12.62 -17.50 -6.57
C ILE A 99 11.62 -18.25 -5.70
N GLY A 100 11.95 -19.48 -5.27
CA GLY A 100 11.03 -20.37 -4.58
C GLY A 100 9.97 -20.97 -5.53
N GLU A 101 9.22 -21.94 -5.03
CA GLU A 101 8.24 -22.70 -5.82
C GLU A 101 6.93 -21.94 -6.05
N LYS A 102 6.42 -21.27 -5.02
CA LYS A 102 5.10 -20.62 -5.02
C LYS A 102 5.20 -19.11 -4.93
N SER A 103 4.20 -18.41 -5.47
CA SER A 103 3.99 -16.99 -5.16
C SER A 103 3.54 -16.84 -3.71
N PHE A 104 3.55 -15.59 -3.19
CA PHE A 104 3.00 -15.30 -1.87
C PHE A 104 1.57 -15.80 -1.76
N GLN A 105 1.27 -16.52 -0.67
CA GLN A 105 -0.05 -17.06 -0.35
C GLN A 105 -0.31 -16.98 1.15
N ILE A 106 -1.55 -16.73 1.53
CA ILE A 106 -2.03 -16.87 2.89
C ILE A 106 -3.01 -18.04 2.89
N GLU A 107 -2.69 -19.08 3.63
CA GLU A 107 -3.58 -20.20 3.89
C GLU A 107 -4.26 -20.01 5.25
N PRO A 108 -5.50 -20.55 5.45
CA PRO A 108 -6.15 -20.51 6.75
C PRO A 108 -5.24 -21.13 7.82
N ASN A 109 -4.99 -20.38 8.90
CA ASN A 109 -4.20 -20.82 10.05
C ASN A 109 -2.72 -21.15 9.77
N ASP A 110 -2.20 -20.83 8.57
CA ASP A 110 -0.78 -20.96 8.24
C ASP A 110 -0.20 -19.62 7.82
N PHE A 111 0.53 -19.02 8.75
CA PHE A 111 1.24 -17.76 8.56
C PHE A 111 2.77 -17.92 8.69
N GLY A 112 3.26 -19.16 8.68
CA GLY A 112 4.69 -19.46 8.71
C GLY A 112 5.44 -18.90 7.52
N GLU A 113 6.76 -18.80 7.61
CA GLU A 113 7.62 -18.32 6.54
C GLU A 113 7.45 -19.12 5.26
N MET A 114 7.63 -18.46 4.13
CA MET A 114 7.63 -19.08 2.81
C MET A 114 9.04 -19.07 2.22
N ASP A 115 9.32 -20.08 1.42
CA ASP A 115 10.53 -20.10 0.60
C ASP A 115 10.34 -19.22 -0.64
N PHE A 116 11.07 -18.11 -0.70
CA PHE A 116 11.17 -17.24 -1.87
C PHE A 116 12.53 -17.36 -2.56
N GLY A 117 13.21 -18.51 -2.42
CA GLY A 117 14.51 -18.79 -3.01
C GLY A 117 15.60 -17.90 -2.43
N LYS A 118 16.25 -17.11 -3.29
CA LYS A 118 17.34 -16.20 -2.89
C LYS A 118 16.87 -14.97 -2.13
N ILE A 119 15.58 -14.64 -2.14
CA ILE A 119 15.00 -13.50 -1.43
C ILE A 119 14.64 -13.95 -0.01
N LYS A 120 15.24 -13.36 1.02
CA LYS A 120 14.98 -13.70 2.42
C LYS A 120 13.95 -12.78 3.06
N ASN A 121 14.17 -11.47 2.99
CA ASN A 121 13.29 -10.48 3.59
C ASN A 121 13.16 -9.22 2.72
N LEU A 122 11.99 -8.60 2.80
CA LEU A 122 11.73 -7.26 2.29
C LEU A 122 11.34 -6.35 3.45
N SER A 123 11.86 -5.13 3.47
CA SER A 123 11.30 -4.09 4.35
C SER A 123 9.98 -3.56 3.77
N PRO A 124 9.18 -2.85 4.58
CA PRO A 124 8.13 -1.99 4.05
C PRO A 124 8.65 -1.06 2.95
N CYS A 125 7.81 -0.79 1.95
CA CYS A 125 8.08 0.25 0.97
C CYS A 125 7.87 1.62 1.61
N PHE A 126 8.84 2.51 1.45
CA PHE A 126 8.81 3.89 1.93
C PHE A 126 9.23 4.85 0.82
N LEU A 127 9.11 6.13 1.06
CA LEU A 127 9.57 7.16 0.14
C LEU A 127 10.93 7.71 0.57
N ARG A 128 11.69 8.18 -0.39
CA ARG A 128 12.88 9.00 -0.16
C ARG A 128 12.72 10.32 -0.88
N ARG A 129 13.19 11.37 -0.23
CA ARG A 129 13.15 12.73 -0.75
C ARG A 129 14.56 13.32 -0.74
N LYS A 130 14.86 14.07 -1.77
CA LYS A 130 16.09 14.87 -1.86
C LYS A 130 15.73 16.28 -2.26
N THR A 131 16.19 17.26 -1.50
CA THR A 131 16.16 18.69 -1.83
C THR A 131 17.56 19.12 -2.26
N THR A 132 18.24 19.95 -1.50
CA THR A 132 19.60 20.43 -1.77
C THR A 132 20.69 19.54 -1.17
N GLY A 133 20.37 18.71 -0.19
CA GLY A 133 21.31 17.86 0.55
C GLY A 133 21.25 16.38 0.16
N ASP A 134 21.41 15.53 1.16
CA ASP A 134 21.32 14.09 1.03
C ASP A 134 19.87 13.60 0.95
N TRP A 135 19.70 12.33 0.59
CA TRP A 135 18.41 11.67 0.61
C TRP A 135 17.91 11.47 2.04
N GLU A 136 16.73 11.96 2.34
CA GLU A 136 15.99 11.64 3.58
C GLU A 136 14.91 10.59 3.32
N ASN A 137 14.64 9.75 4.32
CA ASN A 137 13.54 8.79 4.28
C ASN A 137 12.25 9.48 4.74
N ILE A 138 11.16 9.18 4.03
CA ILE A 138 9.83 9.76 4.27
C ILE A 138 8.89 8.61 4.61
N PHE A 139 8.20 8.72 5.74
CA PHE A 139 7.26 7.71 6.23
C PHE A 139 5.88 8.31 6.43
N TYR A 140 4.88 7.46 6.40
CA TYR A 140 3.52 7.85 6.72
C TYR A 140 3.43 8.24 8.21
N ALA A 141 2.80 9.38 8.49
CA ALA A 141 2.62 9.84 9.85
C ALA A 141 1.58 8.99 10.60
N PRO A 142 1.73 8.78 11.91
CA PRO A 142 0.67 8.20 12.71
C PRO A 142 -0.62 9.02 12.61
N PHE A 143 -1.76 8.35 12.59
CA PHE A 143 -3.06 9.03 12.48
C PHE A 143 -3.39 9.89 13.71
N ASP A 144 -2.79 9.61 14.85
CA ASP A 144 -2.93 10.39 16.06
C ASP A 144 -1.92 11.53 16.19
N LYS A 145 -1.08 11.73 15.16
CA LYS A 145 -0.16 12.84 15.18
C LYS A 145 -0.97 14.15 15.25
N ASP A 146 -0.63 14.96 16.24
CA ASP A 146 -1.29 16.24 16.49
C ASP A 146 -2.77 16.13 16.97
N LEU A 147 -3.27 14.90 17.22
CA LEU A 147 -4.52 14.69 17.93
C LEU A 147 -4.27 14.71 19.45
N ASN A 148 -5.04 15.51 20.17
CA ASN A 148 -4.99 15.51 21.62
C ASN A 148 -5.97 14.45 22.14
N VAL A 149 -5.47 13.23 22.33
CA VAL A 149 -6.25 12.10 22.84
C VAL A 149 -6.11 12.07 24.34
N LYS A 150 -7.22 12.18 25.08
CA LYS A 150 -7.28 12.13 26.55
C LYS A 150 -8.16 10.99 27.00
N PHE A 151 -7.84 10.44 28.15
CA PHE A 151 -8.66 9.44 28.82
C PHE A 151 -9.12 10.01 30.17
N GLU A 152 -10.43 10.21 30.32
CA GLU A 152 -11.00 10.72 31.56
C GLU A 152 -12.20 9.87 31.99
N LYS A 153 -12.19 9.40 33.24
CA LYS A 153 -13.28 8.68 33.89
C LYS A 153 -13.82 7.48 33.09
N GLY A 154 -12.90 6.71 32.47
CA GLY A 154 -13.27 5.55 31.66
C GLY A 154 -13.75 5.89 30.24
N ASN A 155 -13.69 7.15 29.82
CA ASN A 155 -14.05 7.58 28.48
C ASN A 155 -12.85 8.14 27.73
N ILE A 156 -12.77 7.84 26.45
CA ILE A 156 -11.78 8.43 25.56
C ILE A 156 -12.36 9.75 25.06
N LEU A 157 -11.67 10.83 25.38
CA LEU A 157 -11.99 12.16 24.89
C LEU A 157 -10.95 12.51 23.84
N LEU A 158 -11.42 12.68 22.63
CA LEU A 158 -10.68 13.40 21.61
C LEU A 158 -10.93 14.89 21.92
N ASP A 159 -9.89 15.70 22.03
CA ASP A 159 -10.05 17.14 22.28
C ASP A 159 -10.69 17.74 21.03
N VAL A 160 -12.00 17.92 21.16
CA VAL A 160 -12.88 18.32 20.08
C VAL A 160 -13.13 19.80 20.30
N GLY A 161 -12.84 20.62 19.31
CA GLY A 161 -13.15 22.04 19.37
C GLY A 161 -14.63 22.29 19.75
N LYS A 162 -14.97 23.49 20.12
CA LYS A 162 -16.27 23.92 20.72
C LYS A 162 -17.53 23.71 19.84
N SER A 163 -17.50 22.94 18.78
CA SER A 163 -18.65 22.69 17.93
C SER A 163 -19.42 21.45 18.38
N GLN A 164 -20.76 21.48 18.28
CA GLN A 164 -21.63 20.37 18.63
C GLN A 164 -21.54 19.14 17.71
N VAL A 165 -20.81 19.24 16.62
CA VAL A 165 -20.40 18.14 15.78
C VAL A 165 -18.97 17.81 16.20
N PRO A 166 -18.62 16.54 16.48
CA PRO A 166 -17.28 16.21 16.91
C PRO A 166 -16.27 16.49 15.79
N ASP A 167 -15.75 17.69 15.78
CA ASP A 167 -14.59 18.06 14.98
C ASP A 167 -13.35 17.75 15.81
N ILE A 168 -12.51 16.86 15.32
CA ILE A 168 -11.23 16.58 15.93
C ILE A 168 -10.28 17.68 15.45
N SER A 169 -9.82 18.52 16.35
CA SER A 169 -8.79 19.51 16.04
C SER A 169 -7.41 18.94 16.30
N TYR A 170 -6.48 19.16 15.38
CA TYR A 170 -5.07 18.86 15.57
C TYR A 170 -4.23 20.11 15.30
N LYS A 171 -3.07 20.21 15.98
CA LYS A 171 -2.15 21.33 15.79
C LYS A 171 -1.07 20.98 14.80
N GLU A 172 -0.85 21.82 13.81
CA GLU A 172 0.32 21.69 12.95
C GLU A 172 1.61 21.95 13.76
N PRO A 173 2.58 21.02 13.79
CA PRO A 173 3.73 21.10 14.68
C PRO A 173 4.60 22.35 14.52
N LYS A 174 4.60 22.98 13.34
CA LYS A 174 5.43 24.14 13.04
C LYS A 174 4.76 25.49 13.26
N ASN A 175 3.46 25.56 13.17
CA ASN A 175 2.72 26.83 13.15
C ASN A 175 1.77 27.01 14.34
N GLY A 176 1.52 25.97 15.13
CA GLY A 176 0.53 26.00 16.19
C GLY A 176 -0.90 26.25 15.70
N SER A 177 -1.13 26.20 14.39
CA SER A 177 -2.45 26.37 13.80
C SER A 177 -3.32 25.16 14.12
N GLU A 178 -4.50 25.39 14.65
CA GLU A 178 -5.49 24.32 14.81
C GLU A 178 -6.06 23.94 13.43
N VAL A 179 -6.01 22.67 13.10
CA VAL A 179 -6.65 22.13 11.93
C VAL A 179 -7.83 21.30 12.38
N THR A 180 -9.00 21.64 11.92
CA THR A 180 -10.24 20.96 12.29
C THR A 180 -10.42 19.71 11.43
N PHE A 181 -10.56 18.56 12.08
CA PHE A 181 -10.90 17.31 11.44
C PHE A 181 -12.40 17.26 11.13
N ASN A 182 -12.75 17.09 9.87
CA ASN A 182 -14.13 16.86 9.45
C ASN A 182 -14.29 15.37 9.19
N GLN A 183 -15.22 14.71 9.88
CA GLN A 183 -15.50 13.27 9.68
C GLN A 183 -15.80 12.89 8.24
N LYS A 184 -16.32 13.80 7.43
CA LYS A 184 -16.59 13.56 6.00
C LYS A 184 -15.34 13.53 5.14
N ASP A 185 -14.30 14.26 5.54
CA ASP A 185 -13.06 14.40 4.77
C ASP A 185 -11.99 13.36 5.18
N GLY A 186 -12.21 12.67 6.31
CA GLY A 186 -11.25 11.70 6.85
C GLY A 186 -10.02 12.35 7.48
N ILE A 187 -9.03 11.53 7.84
CA ILE A 187 -7.74 11.98 8.37
C ILE A 187 -6.85 12.38 7.18
N GLU A 188 -6.29 13.60 7.22
CA GLU A 188 -5.36 14.04 6.18
C GLU A 188 -4.09 13.18 6.20
N SER A 189 -3.74 12.60 5.05
CA SER A 189 -2.52 11.82 4.89
C SER A 189 -1.30 12.71 4.99
N LEU A 190 -0.55 12.57 6.08
CA LEU A 190 0.69 13.29 6.33
C LEU A 190 1.88 12.34 6.23
N TYR A 191 3.02 12.89 5.84
CA TYR A 191 4.26 12.15 5.69
C TYR A 191 5.39 12.88 6.40
N PHE A 192 6.21 12.11 7.11
CA PHE A 192 7.36 12.61 7.86
C PHE A 192 8.66 12.44 7.11
N GLY A 193 9.44 13.51 6.99
CA GLY A 193 10.89 13.48 6.85
C GLY A 193 11.58 13.97 8.12
N ASN A 194 12.89 13.92 8.18
CA ASN A 194 13.67 14.35 9.35
C ASN A 194 13.38 15.82 9.75
N ASN A 195 13.07 16.68 8.79
CA ASN A 195 12.88 18.11 9.00
C ASN A 195 11.63 18.67 8.34
N SER A 196 10.76 17.83 7.81
CA SER A 196 9.61 18.29 7.04
C SER A 196 8.40 17.41 7.23
N ILE A 197 7.23 18.05 7.22
CA ILE A 197 5.94 17.39 7.08
C ILE A 197 5.45 17.68 5.67
N LEU A 198 5.04 16.65 4.98
CA LEU A 198 4.52 16.72 3.63
C LEU A 198 3.08 16.25 3.62
N LYS A 199 2.24 16.93 2.86
CA LYS A 199 0.88 16.48 2.55
C LYS A 199 0.94 15.54 1.33
N GLU A 200 -0.07 14.70 1.17
CA GLU A 200 -0.17 13.79 0.03
C GLU A 200 0.03 14.51 -1.32
N LYS A 201 -0.59 15.67 -1.50
CA LYS A 201 -0.45 16.52 -2.68
C LYS A 201 0.95 17.09 -2.93
N ASP A 202 1.81 17.12 -1.90
CA ASP A 202 3.21 17.51 -2.03
C ASP A 202 4.08 16.37 -2.59
N ILE A 203 3.52 15.15 -2.63
CA ILE A 203 4.21 13.93 -3.04
C ILE A 203 3.61 13.37 -4.33
N PHE A 204 2.27 13.29 -4.39
CA PHE A 204 1.54 12.64 -5.46
C PHE A 204 0.70 13.64 -6.25
N LEU A 205 0.85 13.61 -7.56
CA LEU A 205 0.04 14.37 -8.50
C LEU A 205 -0.89 13.42 -9.26
N GLU A 206 -2.18 13.66 -9.20
CA GLU A 206 -3.17 12.87 -9.94
C GLU A 206 -3.07 13.10 -11.45
N ASP A 207 -3.08 12.02 -12.20
CA ASP A 207 -3.19 11.99 -13.66
C ASP A 207 -4.46 11.22 -14.04
N THR A 208 -5.48 11.94 -14.43
CA THR A 208 -6.80 11.36 -14.75
C THR A 208 -6.91 11.08 -16.25
N ARG A 209 -7.28 9.84 -16.57
CA ARG A 209 -7.70 9.43 -17.91
C ARG A 209 -9.18 9.09 -17.93
N ILE A 210 -9.82 9.49 -18.99
CA ILE A 210 -11.21 9.13 -19.29
C ILE A 210 -11.19 8.26 -20.54
N GLY A 211 -11.81 7.10 -20.46
CA GLY A 211 -11.97 6.20 -21.59
C GLY A 211 -13.44 5.97 -21.90
N ILE A 212 -13.71 5.81 -23.18
CA ILE A 212 -15.04 5.50 -23.71
C ILE A 212 -14.86 4.38 -24.72
N ASP A 213 -15.58 3.28 -24.52
CA ASP A 213 -15.66 2.23 -25.54
C ASP A 213 -16.75 2.57 -26.55
N ARG A 214 -16.42 2.47 -27.83
CA ARG A 214 -17.34 2.75 -28.94
C ARG A 214 -17.47 1.52 -29.82
N ASN A 215 -18.69 1.22 -30.23
CA ASN A 215 -18.93 0.19 -31.24
C ASN A 215 -18.43 0.63 -32.63
N PHE A 216 -18.47 -0.27 -33.62
CA PHE A 216 -18.08 0.02 -34.99
C PHE A 216 -18.84 1.17 -35.65
N GLU A 217 -20.04 1.49 -35.18
CA GLU A 217 -20.84 2.62 -35.65
C GLU A 217 -20.46 3.95 -34.94
N GLY A 218 -19.46 3.93 -34.03
CA GLY A 218 -19.04 5.10 -33.29
C GLY A 218 -19.97 5.49 -32.12
N LYS A 219 -20.98 4.67 -31.82
CA LYS A 219 -21.85 4.86 -30.65
C LYS A 219 -21.20 4.34 -29.40
N THR A 220 -21.31 5.09 -28.30
CA THR A 220 -20.85 4.66 -26.97
C THR A 220 -21.70 3.48 -26.50
N GLN A 221 -21.09 2.41 -26.05
CA GLN A 221 -21.79 1.31 -25.41
C GLN A 221 -22.19 1.69 -23.98
N ASP A 222 -23.31 1.18 -23.51
CA ASP A 222 -23.73 1.40 -22.12
C ASP A 222 -22.73 0.75 -21.16
N GLY A 223 -22.37 1.46 -20.08
CA GLY A 223 -21.35 1.03 -19.14
C GLY A 223 -19.89 1.15 -19.63
N ALA A 224 -19.66 1.69 -20.83
CA ALA A 224 -18.35 1.78 -21.46
C ALA A 224 -17.54 3.03 -21.07
N PHE A 225 -18.10 3.89 -20.21
CA PHE A 225 -17.39 5.07 -19.71
C PHE A 225 -16.62 4.71 -18.46
N TYR A 226 -15.30 5.00 -18.45
CA TYR A 226 -14.49 4.81 -17.26
C TYR A 226 -13.57 6.01 -17.00
N LYS A 227 -13.29 6.24 -15.73
CA LYS A 227 -12.31 7.20 -15.24
C LYS A 227 -11.21 6.44 -14.51
N GLN A 228 -9.98 6.56 -14.98
CA GLN A 228 -8.80 6.01 -14.33
C GLN A 228 -7.96 7.13 -13.76
N ILE A 229 -7.60 7.00 -12.48
CA ILE A 229 -6.75 7.94 -11.77
C ILE A 229 -5.43 7.24 -11.47
N SER A 230 -4.38 7.66 -12.16
CA SER A 230 -2.98 7.30 -11.96
C SER A 230 -2.27 8.40 -11.20
N TYR A 231 -1.04 8.16 -10.76
CA TYR A 231 -0.25 9.16 -10.05
C TYR A 231 1.11 9.37 -10.70
N ARG A 232 1.68 10.56 -10.46
CA ARG A 232 3.09 10.90 -10.68
C ARG A 232 3.68 11.36 -9.37
N LEU A 233 4.98 11.16 -9.16
CA LEU A 233 5.67 11.83 -8.07
C LEU A 233 5.91 13.29 -8.46
N THR A 234 5.66 14.21 -7.53
CA THR A 234 5.90 15.63 -7.75
C THR A 234 7.41 15.91 -7.77
N ASN A 235 7.81 16.98 -8.42
CA ASN A 235 9.18 17.49 -8.38
C ASN A 235 9.26 18.86 -7.69
N LYS A 236 8.12 19.39 -7.23
CA LYS A 236 8.03 20.71 -6.59
C LYS A 236 7.01 20.68 -5.47
N ARG A 237 7.35 21.28 -4.34
CA ARG A 237 6.44 21.53 -3.21
C ARG A 237 6.14 23.03 -3.13
N LYS A 238 4.87 23.37 -2.93
CA LYS A 238 4.47 24.74 -2.65
C LYS A 238 4.70 25.08 -1.18
N ILE A 239 5.58 26.04 -0.90
CA ILE A 239 5.88 26.50 0.47
C ILE A 239 4.98 27.66 0.85
N SER A 240 4.75 28.60 -0.07
CA SER A 240 3.89 29.78 0.12
C SER A 240 3.23 30.18 -1.19
N LYS A 241 2.47 31.28 -1.21
CA LYS A 241 1.68 31.72 -2.38
C LYS A 241 2.51 31.72 -3.68
N ASP A 242 3.76 32.20 -3.63
CA ASP A 242 4.63 32.36 -4.82
C ASP A 242 6.00 31.66 -4.68
N LYS A 243 6.16 30.79 -3.66
CA LYS A 243 7.45 30.11 -3.39
C LYS A 243 7.27 28.60 -3.50
N TYR A 244 8.13 28.01 -4.32
CA TYR A 244 8.23 26.57 -4.52
C TYR A 244 9.62 26.08 -4.09
N GLU A 245 9.67 24.83 -3.64
CA GLU A 245 10.89 24.10 -3.34
C GLU A 245 10.99 22.92 -4.31
N ASP A 246 12.09 22.85 -5.04
CA ASP A 246 12.36 21.71 -5.90
C ASP A 246 12.78 20.50 -5.05
N HIS A 247 12.28 19.33 -5.39
CA HIS A 247 12.68 18.09 -4.76
C HIS A 247 12.66 16.92 -5.74
N LYS A 248 13.34 15.86 -5.38
CA LYS A 248 13.24 14.56 -6.05
C LYS A 248 12.65 13.56 -5.09
N LEU A 249 11.76 12.73 -5.59
CA LEU A 249 11.11 11.66 -4.84
C LEU A 249 11.34 10.32 -5.51
N GLN A 250 11.45 9.27 -4.72
CA GLN A 250 11.53 7.89 -5.18
C GLN A 250 10.95 6.95 -4.13
N PHE A 251 10.40 5.82 -4.56
CA PHE A 251 10.09 4.73 -3.65
C PHE A 251 11.38 3.99 -3.28
N ALA A 252 11.40 3.40 -2.11
CA ALA A 252 12.54 2.61 -1.66
C ALA A 252 12.11 1.44 -0.78
N LEU A 253 12.90 0.39 -0.78
CA LEU A 253 12.79 -0.74 0.13
C LEU A 253 14.17 -1.35 0.35
N LYS A 254 14.35 -2.02 1.50
CA LYS A 254 15.50 -2.90 1.72
C LYS A 254 15.12 -4.32 1.34
N VAL A 255 16.06 -5.02 0.76
CA VAL A 255 15.91 -6.44 0.39
C VAL A 255 17.09 -7.20 0.91
N GLU A 256 16.84 -8.23 1.68
CA GLU A 256 17.83 -9.19 2.12
C GLU A 256 17.82 -10.40 1.20
N VAL A 257 18.99 -10.76 0.69
CA VAL A 257 19.19 -11.88 -0.23
C VAL A 257 20.32 -12.79 0.25
N ASP A 258 20.37 -14.02 -0.26
CA ASP A 258 21.49 -14.92 -0.02
C ASP A 258 22.84 -14.31 -0.45
N ASP A 259 23.93 -14.73 0.21
CA ASP A 259 25.30 -14.21 -0.05
C ASP A 259 25.77 -14.39 -1.49
N ASP A 260 25.35 -15.49 -2.14
CA ASP A 260 25.70 -15.80 -3.52
C ASP A 260 24.81 -15.08 -4.53
N CYS A 261 23.79 -14.35 -4.05
CA CYS A 261 22.89 -13.57 -4.89
C CYS A 261 23.43 -12.14 -5.10
N THR A 262 23.36 -11.67 -6.34
CA THR A 262 23.72 -10.31 -6.69
C THR A 262 22.59 -9.69 -7.51
N LEU A 263 22.11 -8.52 -7.06
CA LEU A 263 21.11 -7.76 -7.79
C LEU A 263 21.79 -6.83 -8.80
N PRO A 264 21.21 -6.61 -10.00
CA PRO A 264 21.75 -5.66 -10.97
C PRO A 264 21.73 -4.24 -10.37
N GLN A 265 22.83 -3.50 -10.57
CA GLN A 265 22.93 -2.12 -10.06
C GLN A 265 21.86 -1.19 -10.62
N LYS A 266 21.51 -1.37 -11.89
CA LYS A 266 20.45 -0.60 -12.59
C LYS A 266 19.63 -1.53 -13.47
N SER A 267 18.33 -1.27 -13.52
CA SER A 267 17.41 -1.97 -14.42
C SER A 267 16.16 -1.12 -14.66
N ILE A 268 15.41 -1.47 -15.69
CA ILE A 268 14.05 -0.97 -15.87
C ILE A 268 13.11 -2.11 -15.47
N VAL A 269 12.17 -1.82 -14.60
CA VAL A 269 11.22 -2.79 -14.09
C VAL A 269 9.79 -2.29 -14.26
N SER A 270 8.85 -3.22 -14.37
CA SER A 270 7.42 -2.92 -14.41
C SER A 270 6.77 -3.34 -13.09
N ILE A 271 5.95 -2.45 -12.50
CA ILE A 271 5.20 -2.72 -11.26
C ILE A 271 3.80 -2.14 -11.41
N GLY A 272 2.80 -2.95 -11.10
CA GLY A 272 1.40 -2.53 -11.19
C GLY A 272 0.80 -2.76 -12.56
N GLY A 273 -0.23 -1.99 -12.89
CA GLY A 273 -0.95 -2.05 -14.16
C GLY A 273 -0.44 -1.02 -15.18
N ASP A 274 -1.04 -1.04 -16.38
CA ASP A 274 -0.81 -0.09 -17.47
C ASP A 274 0.66 0.07 -17.89
N ASN A 275 1.44 -1.01 -17.80
CA ASN A 275 2.89 -0.98 -18.09
C ASN A 275 3.64 0.11 -17.31
N SER A 276 3.22 0.39 -16.08
CA SER A 276 3.93 1.36 -15.22
C SER A 276 5.39 0.95 -15.04
N GLN A 277 6.30 1.75 -15.58
CA GLN A 277 7.73 1.47 -15.61
C GLN A 277 8.50 2.33 -14.61
N PHE A 278 9.52 1.72 -14.01
CA PHE A 278 10.38 2.34 -13.02
C PHE A 278 11.84 2.11 -13.35
N SER A 279 12.65 3.14 -13.17
CA SER A 279 14.09 2.98 -13.07
C SER A 279 14.42 2.43 -11.70
N LEU A 280 14.97 1.23 -11.65
CA LEU A 280 15.47 0.57 -10.45
C LEU A 280 16.96 0.85 -10.30
N GLU A 281 17.38 1.26 -9.12
CA GLU A 281 18.78 1.25 -8.70
C GLU A 281 18.90 0.41 -7.43
N SER A 282 19.90 -0.47 -7.37
CA SER A 282 20.24 -1.26 -6.19
C SER A 282 21.63 -0.91 -5.68
N LYS A 283 21.75 -0.72 -4.39
CA LYS A 283 23.02 -0.43 -3.71
C LYS A 283 23.18 -1.41 -2.54
N HIS A 284 24.28 -2.13 -2.50
CA HIS A 284 24.64 -2.92 -1.32
C HIS A 284 24.87 -1.96 -0.13
N ILE A 285 24.27 -2.31 1.01
CA ILE A 285 24.41 -1.55 2.25
C ILE A 285 24.85 -2.49 3.36
N GLU A 286 25.57 -1.96 4.35
CA GLU A 286 25.85 -2.70 5.55
C GLU A 286 24.55 -3.05 6.28
N ASN A 287 24.56 -4.17 7.00
CA ASN A 287 23.36 -4.71 7.65
C ASN A 287 22.91 -3.76 8.76
N THR A 288 22.07 -2.81 8.42
CA THR A 288 21.37 -1.95 9.38
C THR A 288 20.06 -2.63 9.76
N LYS A 289 19.76 -2.71 11.05
CA LYS A 289 18.49 -3.28 11.50
C LYS A 289 17.31 -2.57 10.83
N PRO A 290 16.25 -3.28 10.47
CA PRO A 290 15.06 -2.66 9.89
C PRO A 290 14.53 -1.47 10.71
N ASP A 291 14.62 -1.57 12.03
CA ASP A 291 14.16 -0.53 12.98
C ASP A 291 14.88 0.80 12.87
N GLU A 292 16.12 0.82 12.40
CA GLU A 292 16.92 2.05 12.22
C GLU A 292 16.46 2.88 11.02
N LEU A 293 15.63 2.31 10.15
CA LEU A 293 15.09 3.01 8.99
C LEU A 293 13.96 3.97 9.34
N PHE A 294 13.25 3.67 10.43
CA PHE A 294 12.00 4.35 10.75
C PHE A 294 12.24 5.50 11.72
N PRO A 295 11.51 6.62 11.59
CA PRO A 295 11.70 7.77 12.45
C PRO A 295 11.38 7.42 13.90
N VAL A 296 12.02 8.12 14.81
CA VAL A 296 11.64 8.09 16.23
C VAL A 296 10.28 8.80 16.34
N ILE A 297 9.28 8.05 16.78
CA ILE A 297 7.95 8.59 17.05
C ILE A 297 7.89 8.87 18.56
N THR A 298 7.71 10.12 18.90
CA THR A 298 7.57 10.57 20.30
C THR A 298 6.18 11.18 20.49
N GLY A 299 5.64 11.12 21.70
CA GLY A 299 4.38 11.75 22.05
C GLY A 299 4.02 11.49 23.50
N GLU A 300 3.20 12.35 24.08
CA GLU A 300 2.62 12.13 25.40
C GLU A 300 1.62 10.97 25.32
N LEU A 301 1.66 10.09 26.32
CA LEU A 301 0.78 8.94 26.42
C LEU A 301 -0.18 9.12 27.61
N PHE A 302 -1.43 8.78 27.40
CA PHE A 302 -2.45 8.72 28.45
C PHE A 302 -2.71 7.28 28.95
N CYS A 303 -1.97 6.31 28.42
CA CYS A 303 -2.09 4.87 28.67
C CYS A 303 -0.68 4.24 28.75
N SER A 304 -0.58 2.95 29.05
CA SER A 304 0.72 2.28 29.17
C SER A 304 1.54 2.26 27.88
N GLY A 305 0.87 2.36 26.74
CA GLY A 305 1.57 2.47 25.47
C GLY A 305 0.67 2.40 24.25
N LYS A 306 1.27 2.65 23.10
CA LYS A 306 0.61 2.54 21.80
C LYS A 306 1.52 1.84 20.78
N VAL A 307 0.88 1.16 19.83
CA VAL A 307 1.53 0.56 18.66
C VAL A 307 1.10 1.32 17.42
N VAL A 308 2.06 1.77 16.63
CA VAL A 308 1.86 2.49 15.37
C VAL A 308 2.28 1.61 14.22
N LEU A 309 1.41 1.41 13.23
CA LEU A 309 1.74 0.65 12.04
C LEU A 309 2.64 1.46 11.11
N ILE A 310 3.77 0.88 10.75
CA ILE A 310 4.72 1.43 9.76
C ILE A 310 4.39 0.93 8.35
N SER A 311 3.85 -0.29 8.27
CA SER A 311 3.32 -0.86 7.03
C SER A 311 1.89 -1.33 7.22
N ASP A 312 1.21 -1.61 6.11
CA ASP A 312 -0.10 -2.23 6.17
C ASP A 312 0.00 -3.57 6.90
N ALA A 313 -1.00 -3.90 7.72
CA ALA A 313 -0.95 -5.07 8.62
C ALA A 313 -2.23 -5.90 8.56
N PHE A 314 -2.07 -7.22 8.58
CA PHE A 314 -3.16 -8.15 8.77
C PHE A 314 -3.32 -8.44 10.25
N ILE A 315 -4.44 -7.98 10.82
CA ILE A 315 -4.77 -8.10 12.24
C ILE A 315 -6.13 -8.77 12.32
N ASP A 316 -6.20 -9.85 13.08
CA ASP A 316 -7.46 -10.58 13.30
C ASP A 316 -8.28 -9.91 14.41
N GLU A 317 -9.59 -10.15 14.44
CA GLU A 317 -10.48 -9.61 15.47
C GLU A 317 -10.05 -10.01 16.89
N VAL A 318 -9.52 -11.23 17.05
CA VAL A 318 -9.01 -11.73 18.34
C VAL A 318 -7.81 -10.90 18.82
N ASP A 319 -6.94 -10.49 17.90
CA ASP A 319 -5.78 -9.66 18.22
C ASP A 319 -6.20 -8.26 18.69
N LEU A 320 -7.30 -7.75 18.13
CA LEU A 320 -7.87 -6.44 18.50
C LEU A 320 -8.57 -6.45 19.86
N SER A 321 -8.99 -7.60 20.37
CA SER A 321 -9.75 -7.71 21.61
C SER A 321 -9.00 -7.14 22.84
N ASN A 322 -7.68 -7.07 22.77
CA ASN A 322 -6.83 -6.49 23.81
C ASN A 322 -6.55 -5.00 23.62
N CYS A 323 -7.01 -4.41 22.51
CA CYS A 323 -6.83 -3.00 22.23
C CYS A 323 -7.92 -2.18 22.93
N MET A 324 -7.53 -1.19 23.69
CA MET A 324 -8.46 -0.28 24.38
C MET A 324 -9.15 0.65 23.37
N PHE A 325 -8.40 1.16 22.41
CA PHE A 325 -8.85 2.13 21.41
C PHE A 325 -7.93 2.11 20.20
N ALA A 326 -8.46 2.40 19.01
CA ALA A 326 -7.68 2.50 17.79
C ALA A 326 -8.16 3.65 16.90
N ILE A 327 -7.19 4.31 16.26
CA ILE A 327 -7.44 5.21 15.13
C ILE A 327 -6.86 4.52 13.91
N ASN A 328 -7.73 4.03 13.06
CA ASN A 328 -7.31 3.17 11.95
C ASN A 328 -8.11 3.43 10.68
N ASP A 329 -7.55 2.95 9.57
CA ASP A 329 -8.23 2.81 8.30
C ASP A 329 -7.86 1.45 7.70
N THR A 330 -8.60 0.99 6.70
CA THR A 330 -8.37 -0.30 6.06
C THR A 330 -8.24 -0.19 4.57
N VAL A 331 -7.41 -1.05 3.99
CA VAL A 331 -7.22 -1.15 2.55
C VAL A 331 -7.53 -2.58 2.09
N PRO A 332 -8.25 -2.75 0.96
CA PRO A 332 -8.50 -4.06 0.40
C PRO A 332 -7.20 -4.70 -0.08
N PHE A 333 -7.07 -5.99 0.19
CA PHE A 333 -5.91 -6.78 -0.15
C PHE A 333 -6.31 -8.06 -0.89
N ARG A 334 -5.63 -8.30 -2.00
CA ARG A 334 -5.69 -9.55 -2.76
C ARG A 334 -4.30 -9.87 -3.30
N PHE A 335 -4.02 -11.14 -3.43
CA PHE A 335 -2.79 -11.62 -4.07
C PHE A 335 -3.12 -12.61 -5.19
N LEU A 336 -2.18 -12.79 -6.09
CA LEU A 336 -2.26 -13.76 -7.19
C LEU A 336 -1.60 -15.06 -6.74
N LYS A 337 -2.33 -16.16 -6.86
CA LYS A 337 -1.81 -17.51 -6.60
C LYS A 337 -1.18 -18.03 -7.88
N SER A 338 0.11 -18.35 -7.84
CA SER A 338 0.83 -19.03 -8.90
C SER A 338 1.93 -19.89 -8.31
N ASP A 339 2.33 -20.92 -9.06
CA ASP A 339 3.50 -21.75 -8.79
C ASP A 339 4.29 -21.96 -10.11
N LEU A 340 5.43 -22.61 -10.01
CA LEU A 340 6.28 -22.86 -11.18
C LEU A 340 5.64 -23.82 -12.18
N THR A 341 4.67 -24.63 -11.74
CA THR A 341 3.99 -25.62 -12.58
C THR A 341 2.82 -25.03 -13.36
N THR A 342 2.24 -23.91 -12.88
CA THR A 342 1.11 -23.24 -13.54
C THR A 342 1.47 -22.55 -14.86
N GLN A 343 2.75 -22.50 -15.23
CA GLN A 343 3.19 -21.91 -16.51
C GLN A 343 2.63 -22.63 -17.75
N ASP A 344 2.36 -23.92 -17.65
CA ASP A 344 1.77 -24.68 -18.76
C ASP A 344 0.30 -24.31 -19.02
N TYR A 345 -0.36 -23.70 -18.05
CA TYR A 345 -1.73 -23.19 -18.20
C TYR A 345 -1.87 -22.10 -19.26
N TYR A 346 -0.81 -21.33 -19.51
CA TYR A 346 -0.80 -20.29 -20.55
C TYR A 346 -0.78 -20.85 -21.97
N LYS A 347 -0.41 -22.11 -22.16
CA LYS A 347 -0.26 -22.72 -23.48
C LYS A 347 -1.57 -23.21 -24.11
N PHE A 348 -2.55 -23.61 -23.31
CA PHE A 348 -3.64 -24.46 -23.82
C PHE A 348 -5.03 -23.85 -23.89
N SER A 349 -5.34 -22.78 -23.22
CA SER A 349 -6.74 -22.34 -23.13
C SER A 349 -7.05 -20.94 -23.65
N GLY A 350 -6.05 -20.13 -23.96
CA GLY A 350 -6.26 -18.69 -24.27
C GLY A 350 -6.95 -17.91 -23.14
N LYS A 351 -7.27 -18.57 -22.05
CA LYS A 351 -7.94 -18.01 -20.86
C LYS A 351 -7.16 -18.39 -19.61
N SER A 352 -6.00 -17.74 -19.39
CA SER A 352 -5.33 -17.88 -18.10
C SER A 352 -6.19 -17.25 -17.03
N LYS A 353 -6.94 -18.02 -16.29
CA LYS A 353 -7.52 -17.57 -15.04
C LYS A 353 -6.38 -17.50 -14.02
N LEU A 354 -5.74 -16.33 -13.93
CA LEU A 354 -4.93 -15.99 -12.75
C LEU A 354 -5.84 -16.16 -11.54
N LEU A 355 -5.53 -17.11 -10.68
CA LEU A 355 -6.29 -17.34 -9.47
C LEU A 355 -6.00 -16.18 -8.51
N ARG A 356 -6.99 -15.35 -8.29
CA ARG A 356 -6.95 -14.30 -7.26
C ARG A 356 -7.40 -14.90 -5.94
N SER A 357 -6.77 -14.46 -4.86
CA SER A 357 -7.25 -14.77 -3.51
C SER A 357 -8.62 -14.13 -3.26
N GLU A 358 -9.30 -14.61 -2.23
CA GLU A 358 -10.41 -13.88 -1.63
C GLU A 358 -9.95 -12.48 -1.19
N LYS A 359 -10.90 -11.54 -1.14
CA LYS A 359 -10.65 -10.19 -0.65
C LYS A 359 -10.46 -10.25 0.87
N LYS A 360 -9.34 -9.72 1.33
CA LYS A 360 -9.03 -9.46 2.74
C LYS A 360 -8.86 -7.96 2.93
N PHE A 361 -8.86 -7.53 4.18
CA PHE A 361 -8.56 -6.14 4.53
C PHE A 361 -7.31 -6.11 5.39
N LEU A 362 -6.45 -5.13 5.12
CA LEU A 362 -5.30 -4.81 5.93
C LEU A 362 -5.56 -3.47 6.61
N TYR A 363 -5.16 -3.34 7.86
CA TYR A 363 -5.06 -2.03 8.51
C TYR A 363 -3.93 -1.25 7.88
N THR A 364 -4.19 0.00 7.53
CA THR A 364 -3.21 0.81 6.78
C THR A 364 -2.08 1.28 7.67
N ARG A 365 -0.95 1.53 7.07
CA ARG A 365 0.16 2.26 7.69
C ARG A 365 -0.34 3.57 8.28
N GLY A 366 0.22 3.99 9.41
CA GLY A 366 -0.25 5.14 10.18
C GLY A 366 -1.33 4.81 11.21
N SER A 367 -1.98 3.65 11.14
CA SER A 367 -2.94 3.22 12.16
C SER A 367 -2.28 3.10 13.52
N VAL A 368 -3.00 3.52 14.57
CA VAL A 368 -2.54 3.57 15.96
C VAL A 368 -3.48 2.79 16.85
N PHE A 369 -2.89 1.94 17.69
CA PHE A 369 -3.61 1.09 18.64
C PHE A 369 -3.10 1.38 20.05
N TYR A 370 -4.01 1.65 21.00
CA TYR A 370 -3.72 2.02 22.39
C TYR A 370 -4.04 0.87 23.32
N PHE A 371 -3.23 0.74 24.39
CA PHE A 371 -3.31 -0.39 25.34
C PHE A 371 -3.21 0.10 26.78
N GLU A 372 -3.97 -0.54 27.68
CA GLU A 372 -3.96 -0.24 29.10
C GLU A 372 -2.76 -0.82 29.83
N THR A 373 -2.24 -1.98 29.38
CA THR A 373 -1.13 -2.67 30.05
C THR A 373 -0.02 -3.06 29.09
N GLU A 374 1.18 -3.25 29.60
CA GLU A 374 2.33 -3.73 28.82
C GLU A 374 2.16 -5.16 28.32
N GLU A 375 1.45 -6.00 29.07
CA GLU A 375 1.15 -7.37 28.66
C GLU A 375 0.29 -7.40 27.40
N GLN A 376 -0.69 -6.51 27.31
CA GLN A 376 -1.53 -6.36 26.10
C GLN A 376 -0.70 -5.92 24.90
N ILE A 377 0.20 -4.95 25.09
CA ILE A 377 1.15 -4.53 24.05
C ILE A 377 1.97 -5.72 23.57
N THR A 378 2.57 -6.45 24.51
CA THR A 378 3.43 -7.61 24.21
C THR A 378 2.66 -8.71 23.47
N ALA A 379 1.42 -8.97 23.87
CA ALA A 379 0.55 -9.93 23.20
C ALA A 379 0.23 -9.49 21.75
N PHE A 380 -0.08 -8.22 21.55
CA PHE A 380 -0.35 -7.67 20.23
C PHE A 380 0.88 -7.70 19.31
N GLU A 381 2.05 -7.31 19.83
CA GLU A 381 3.32 -7.41 19.10
C GLU A 381 3.64 -8.85 18.70
N LYS A 382 3.41 -9.79 19.61
CA LYS A 382 3.59 -11.22 19.34
C LYS A 382 2.64 -11.70 18.24
N ALA A 383 1.38 -11.27 18.26
CA ALA A 383 0.41 -11.61 17.22
C ALA A 383 0.81 -11.08 15.84
N LEU A 384 1.31 -9.84 15.76
CA LEU A 384 1.82 -9.28 14.50
C LEU A 384 3.02 -10.06 13.97
N LYS A 385 3.97 -10.42 14.84
CA LYS A 385 5.19 -11.17 14.48
C LYS A 385 4.92 -12.65 14.17
N ALA A 386 3.90 -13.24 14.80
CA ALA A 386 3.51 -14.63 14.52
C ALA A 386 3.06 -14.83 13.07
N LYS A 387 2.63 -13.77 12.40
CA LYS A 387 2.33 -13.77 10.98
C LYS A 387 3.61 -13.55 10.16
N SER A 388 4.62 -14.41 10.39
CA SER A 388 6.00 -14.27 9.88
C SER A 388 6.07 -14.18 8.36
N ARG A 389 5.19 -14.87 7.63
CA ARG A 389 5.07 -14.78 6.16
C ARG A 389 4.77 -13.37 5.66
N LEU A 390 3.88 -12.66 6.34
CA LEU A 390 3.56 -11.27 6.06
C LEU A 390 4.74 -10.35 6.41
N TYR A 391 5.32 -10.59 7.60
CA TYR A 391 6.48 -9.85 8.06
C TYR A 391 7.67 -10.00 7.09
N GLN A 392 7.92 -11.21 6.60
CA GLN A 392 8.99 -11.53 5.65
C GLN A 392 8.96 -10.67 4.37
N ILE A 393 7.78 -10.24 3.92
CA ILE A 393 7.64 -9.42 2.72
C ILE A 393 7.31 -7.95 2.99
N GLY A 394 7.44 -7.50 4.25
CA GLY A 394 7.31 -6.09 4.61
C GLY A 394 5.93 -5.63 5.05
N TYR A 395 5.00 -6.54 5.35
CA TYR A 395 3.77 -6.24 6.07
C TYR A 395 3.97 -6.39 7.58
N ASN A 396 3.03 -5.94 8.39
CA ASN A 396 3.00 -6.08 9.84
C ASN A 396 4.17 -5.41 10.59
N TYR A 397 4.86 -4.45 9.97
CA TYR A 397 5.88 -3.65 10.66
C TYR A 397 5.23 -2.56 11.49
N TYR A 398 5.77 -2.34 12.69
CA TYR A 398 5.22 -1.40 13.65
C TYR A 398 6.32 -0.75 14.50
N LYS A 399 5.96 0.31 15.20
CA LYS A 399 6.74 0.92 16.28
C LYS A 399 5.88 0.96 17.53
N THR A 400 6.49 0.60 18.65
CA THR A 400 5.85 0.72 19.97
C THR A 400 6.40 1.93 20.68
N ILE A 401 5.48 2.69 21.28
CA ILE A 401 5.78 3.81 22.15
C ILE A 401 5.21 3.43 23.51
N LYS A 402 6.07 3.35 24.51
CA LYS A 402 5.73 3.07 25.92
C LYS A 402 5.90 4.31 26.75
N GLN A 403 5.15 4.36 27.86
CA GLN A 403 5.26 5.41 28.88
C GLN A 403 6.62 5.41 29.56
#